data_9561706cfd3334264fa7bc479a56f61a
#
_entry.id   9561706cfd3334264fa7bc479a56f61a
#
_cell.length_a   1.000
_cell.length_b   1.000
_cell.length_c   1.000
_cell.angle_alpha   90.00
_cell.angle_beta   90.00
_cell.angle_gamma   90.00
#
_symmetry.space_group_name_H-M   'P 1'
#
loop_
_entity.id
_entity.type
_entity.pdbx_description
1 polymer ?
#
loop_
_entity_poly.entity_id
_entity_poly.type
_entity_poly.pdbx_seq_one_letter_code
_entity_poly.pdbx_strand_id
1 'polypeptide(L)'
;MENISVKLPDGSIKQLPKGSTGLDLALSIGPGLAKDAVAIEINNIQKDLSDSLEDNASVSIITIKSNEGLEIMRHTLTAQVLASAIKNLYPDAKLAIGPTIEDGFYYDFLPTKPVSIDDLPLIEKEMNNILSDKSSINKTYHTKKEAISLFDDQEETFKAEIINDSEQDDNFQIYTQESSGFIDLCRGPHLPNLDLIGEFKLTKVSGAYWRGDSSKPMLTRVYGTAWRTKKELNDYLERLEKAEQVDHRKLGKEMDLFHFQEEAPGMVFWHPKGWTIYTQLQYYVRQMQKNAGYLEVNTPEVVDRKLWETSGHWDKYRENMFITEIDEEHANEKRTNALKPMNCPNHVQIYNQGIKSYRDLPFRLSEFGKCHRYEASGTMHGLMRVRGFAQDDGHIFLSLIHI
;
A
#
# COMPACT_ATOMS: atom_id res chain seq x y z
N MET A 1 4.37 -42.81 -21.73
CA MET A 1 3.82 -41.82 -20.80
C MET A 1 3.43 -40.61 -21.62
N GLU A 2 2.31 -40.00 -21.35
CA GLU A 2 1.86 -38.80 -22.04
C GLU A 2 2.75 -37.62 -21.54
N ASN A 3 3.31 -36.83 -22.46
CA ASN A 3 4.13 -35.66 -22.14
C ASN A 3 3.33 -34.39 -22.34
N ILE A 4 3.66 -33.37 -21.56
CA ILE A 4 3.18 -31.99 -21.70
C ILE A 4 4.33 -31.11 -22.20
N SER A 5 3.99 -30.02 -22.88
CA SER A 5 4.93 -29.02 -23.39
C SER A 5 4.70 -27.72 -22.64
N VAL A 6 5.74 -27.12 -22.06
CA VAL A 6 5.66 -25.80 -21.41
C VAL A 6 6.61 -24.81 -22.08
N LYS A 7 6.16 -23.57 -22.25
CA LYS A 7 6.93 -22.49 -22.86
C LYS A 7 7.63 -21.66 -21.78
N LEU A 8 8.95 -21.52 -21.91
CA LEU A 8 9.76 -20.72 -21.00
C LEU A 8 9.87 -19.24 -21.46
N PRO A 9 10.30 -18.31 -20.59
CA PRO A 9 10.41 -16.89 -20.92
C PRO A 9 11.36 -16.57 -22.08
N ASP A 10 12.37 -17.41 -22.32
CA ASP A 10 13.30 -17.31 -23.46
C ASP A 10 12.73 -17.82 -24.78
N GLY A 11 11.46 -18.28 -24.77
CA GLY A 11 10.77 -18.84 -25.92
C GLY A 11 11.05 -20.31 -26.15
N SER A 12 11.92 -20.96 -25.41
CA SER A 12 12.19 -22.40 -25.49
C SER A 12 11.01 -23.23 -24.97
N ILE A 13 10.85 -24.43 -25.50
CA ILE A 13 9.80 -25.40 -25.11
C ILE A 13 10.46 -26.56 -24.38
N LYS A 14 9.98 -26.85 -23.18
CA LYS A 14 10.38 -28.03 -22.41
C LYS A 14 9.28 -29.08 -22.45
N GLN A 15 9.67 -30.34 -22.66
CA GLN A 15 8.76 -31.48 -22.56
C GLN A 15 8.99 -32.20 -21.22
N LEU A 16 7.90 -32.43 -20.51
CA LEU A 16 7.88 -33.06 -19.20
C LEU A 16 6.78 -34.13 -19.15
N PRO A 17 6.90 -35.14 -18.30
CA PRO A 17 5.81 -36.08 -18.06
C PRO A 17 4.55 -35.35 -17.57
N LYS A 18 3.37 -35.80 -17.96
CA LYS A 18 2.10 -35.29 -17.46
C LYS A 18 2.02 -35.43 -15.94
N GLY A 19 1.61 -34.37 -15.25
CA GLY A 19 1.58 -34.28 -13.79
C GLY A 19 2.87 -33.75 -13.15
N SER A 20 3.89 -33.39 -13.97
CA SER A 20 5.07 -32.70 -13.47
C SER A 20 4.71 -31.37 -12.81
N THR A 21 5.45 -31.00 -11.78
CA THR A 21 5.29 -29.80 -10.98
C THR A 21 6.27 -28.70 -11.41
N GLY A 22 6.14 -27.52 -10.81
CA GLY A 22 7.12 -26.44 -10.95
C GLY A 22 8.52 -26.86 -10.48
N LEU A 23 8.60 -27.66 -9.42
CA LEU A 23 9.88 -28.20 -8.93
C LEU A 23 10.53 -29.13 -9.96
N ASP A 24 9.75 -30.02 -10.58
CA ASP A 24 10.25 -30.91 -11.64
C ASP A 24 10.78 -30.12 -12.83
N LEU A 25 10.09 -29.04 -13.21
CA LEU A 25 10.57 -28.14 -14.25
C LEU A 25 11.90 -27.48 -13.83
N ALA A 26 11.99 -26.94 -12.63
CA ALA A 26 13.21 -26.31 -12.14
C ALA A 26 14.40 -27.28 -12.12
N LEU A 27 14.18 -28.51 -11.66
CA LEU A 27 15.19 -29.60 -11.68
C LEU A 27 15.60 -29.96 -13.11
N SER A 28 14.68 -30.00 -14.06
CA SER A 28 14.95 -30.30 -15.47
C SER A 28 15.80 -29.23 -16.16
N ILE A 29 15.78 -27.98 -15.65
CA ILE A 29 16.59 -26.87 -16.16
C ILE A 29 17.97 -26.92 -15.52
N GLY A 30 18.04 -27.09 -14.18
CA GLY A 30 19.29 -27.23 -13.50
C GLY A 30 19.19 -27.23 -11.96
N PRO A 31 20.08 -27.94 -11.26
CA PRO A 31 20.01 -28.07 -9.79
C PRO A 31 20.21 -26.75 -9.05
N GLY A 32 20.96 -25.80 -9.62
CA GLY A 32 21.14 -24.46 -9.04
C GLY A 32 19.84 -23.66 -9.05
N LEU A 33 19.08 -23.71 -10.15
CA LEU A 33 17.77 -23.06 -10.27
C LEU A 33 16.78 -23.70 -9.29
N ALA A 34 16.73 -25.02 -9.24
CA ALA A 34 15.82 -25.74 -8.35
C ALA A 34 16.07 -25.43 -6.87
N LYS A 35 17.32 -25.19 -6.47
CA LYS A 35 17.67 -24.79 -5.10
C LYS A 35 17.13 -23.39 -4.75
N ASP A 36 17.17 -22.46 -5.69
CA ASP A 36 16.74 -21.08 -5.50
C ASP A 36 15.25 -20.88 -5.80
N ALA A 37 14.58 -21.84 -6.42
CA ALA A 37 13.17 -21.75 -6.82
C ALA A 37 12.25 -21.78 -5.60
N VAL A 38 11.29 -20.87 -5.56
CA VAL A 38 10.31 -20.71 -4.46
C VAL A 38 8.87 -20.84 -4.92
N ALA A 39 8.59 -20.47 -6.16
CA ALA A 39 7.26 -20.53 -6.76
C ALA A 39 7.38 -20.59 -8.29
N ILE A 40 6.25 -20.69 -8.97
CA ILE A 40 6.13 -20.58 -10.41
C ILE A 40 5.08 -19.54 -10.79
N GLU A 41 5.22 -18.98 -11.97
CA GLU A 41 4.16 -18.21 -12.60
C GLU A 41 3.67 -18.98 -13.83
N ILE A 42 2.38 -19.32 -13.86
CA ILE A 42 1.71 -20.01 -14.97
C ILE A 42 0.71 -19.04 -15.59
N ASN A 43 0.92 -18.66 -16.86
CA ASN A 43 0.04 -17.75 -17.60
C ASN A 43 -0.24 -16.43 -16.81
N ASN A 44 0.79 -15.83 -16.23
CA ASN A 44 0.78 -14.62 -15.39
C ASN A 44 0.05 -14.79 -14.04
N ILE A 45 -0.13 -16.01 -13.56
CA ILE A 45 -0.68 -16.30 -12.24
C ILE A 45 0.39 -17.01 -11.41
N GLN A 46 0.73 -16.42 -10.26
CA GLN A 46 1.68 -17.04 -9.33
C GLN A 46 1.04 -18.25 -8.64
N LYS A 47 1.77 -19.35 -8.60
CA LYS A 47 1.37 -20.61 -7.97
C LYS A 47 2.55 -21.20 -7.17
N ASP A 48 2.22 -22.12 -6.28
CA ASP A 48 3.26 -22.83 -5.52
C ASP A 48 4.14 -23.69 -6.42
N LEU A 49 5.37 -23.91 -5.98
CA LEU A 49 6.32 -24.77 -6.69
C LEU A 49 5.83 -26.22 -6.82
N SER A 50 4.94 -26.65 -5.94
CA SER A 50 4.30 -27.97 -5.94
C SER A 50 3.09 -28.11 -6.90
N ASP A 51 2.61 -26.99 -7.48
CA ASP A 51 1.48 -27.05 -8.40
C ASP A 51 1.84 -27.73 -9.72
N SER A 52 0.90 -28.53 -10.23
CA SER A 52 1.04 -29.24 -11.49
C SER A 52 1.03 -28.30 -12.69
N LEU A 53 1.84 -28.62 -13.68
CA LEU A 53 1.95 -27.88 -14.93
C LEU A 53 0.87 -28.35 -15.92
N GLU A 54 0.36 -27.42 -16.71
CA GLU A 54 -0.62 -27.65 -17.76
C GLU A 54 0.08 -27.70 -19.14
N ASP A 55 -0.49 -28.48 -20.08
CA ASP A 55 0.03 -28.53 -21.43
C ASP A 55 -0.11 -27.18 -22.14
N ASN A 56 0.91 -26.79 -22.89
CA ASN A 56 1.02 -25.50 -23.61
C ASN A 56 1.01 -24.25 -22.74
N ALA A 57 1.19 -24.36 -21.42
CA ALA A 57 1.28 -23.23 -20.53
C ALA A 57 2.58 -22.42 -20.73
N SER A 58 2.50 -21.09 -20.55
CA SER A 58 3.68 -20.24 -20.38
C SER A 58 4.09 -20.27 -18.90
N VAL A 59 5.33 -20.68 -18.61
CA VAL A 59 5.79 -20.90 -17.23
C VAL A 59 7.12 -20.20 -16.99
N SER A 60 7.20 -19.42 -15.91
CA SER A 60 8.44 -18.87 -15.38
C SER A 60 8.69 -19.38 -13.95
N ILE A 61 9.98 -19.54 -13.60
CA ILE A 61 10.39 -19.92 -12.24
C ILE A 61 10.67 -18.66 -11.44
N ILE A 62 9.99 -18.51 -10.30
CA ILE A 62 10.25 -17.46 -9.33
C ILE A 62 11.31 -17.96 -8.35
N THR A 63 12.39 -17.20 -8.21
CA THR A 63 13.49 -17.54 -7.30
C THR A 63 13.49 -16.62 -6.08
N ILE A 64 14.07 -17.08 -4.98
CA ILE A 64 14.23 -16.28 -3.75
C ILE A 64 14.99 -14.96 -3.99
N LYS A 65 15.76 -14.87 -5.07
CA LYS A 65 16.56 -13.69 -5.43
C LYS A 65 15.76 -12.59 -6.14
N SER A 66 14.59 -12.92 -6.69
CA SER A 66 13.71 -11.94 -7.33
C SER A 66 12.91 -11.12 -6.30
N ASN A 67 12.29 -10.02 -6.74
CA ASN A 67 11.41 -9.23 -5.87
C ASN A 67 10.15 -10.00 -5.48
N GLU A 68 9.58 -10.74 -6.43
CA GLU A 68 8.43 -11.61 -6.20
C GLU A 68 8.77 -12.71 -5.18
N GLY A 69 9.98 -13.28 -5.25
CA GLY A 69 10.47 -14.27 -4.27
C GLY A 69 10.62 -13.67 -2.86
N LEU A 70 11.04 -12.41 -2.76
CA LEU A 70 11.09 -11.70 -1.48
C LEU A 70 9.68 -11.46 -0.92
N GLU A 71 8.71 -11.12 -1.75
CA GLU A 71 7.31 -10.96 -1.33
C GLU A 71 6.72 -12.27 -0.84
N ILE A 72 6.95 -13.38 -1.56
CA ILE A 72 6.52 -14.74 -1.14
C ILE A 72 7.17 -15.13 0.18
N MET A 73 8.44 -14.80 0.39
CA MET A 73 9.13 -15.02 1.67
C MET A 73 8.47 -14.24 2.81
N ARG A 74 8.19 -12.95 2.62
CA ARG A 74 7.48 -12.09 3.58
C ARG A 74 6.09 -12.63 3.89
N HIS A 75 5.38 -13.04 2.85
CA HIS A 75 4.05 -13.63 2.97
C HIS A 75 4.08 -14.93 3.79
N THR A 76 5.02 -15.81 3.52
CA THR A 76 5.20 -17.06 4.27
C THR A 76 5.60 -16.79 5.71
N LEU A 77 6.54 -15.87 5.95
CA LEU A 77 6.94 -15.48 7.30
C LEU A 77 5.74 -14.97 8.10
N THR A 78 4.88 -14.19 7.48
CA THR A 78 3.71 -13.62 8.14
C THR A 78 2.63 -14.65 8.42
N ALA A 79 2.17 -15.37 7.41
CA ALA A 79 1.01 -16.24 7.51
C ALA A 79 1.33 -17.57 8.18
N GLN A 80 2.57 -18.04 8.10
CA GLN A 80 2.97 -19.32 8.66
C GLN A 80 3.78 -19.18 9.95
N VAL A 81 4.75 -18.27 10.01
CA VAL A 81 5.66 -18.21 11.16
C VAL A 81 5.15 -17.25 12.24
N LEU A 82 4.79 -16.01 11.88
CA LEU A 82 4.28 -15.03 12.85
C LEU A 82 2.92 -15.48 13.41
N ALA A 83 2.01 -15.96 12.55
CA ALA A 83 0.71 -16.46 12.98
C ALA A 83 0.84 -17.66 13.93
N SER A 84 1.72 -18.61 13.62
CA SER A 84 2.02 -19.76 14.49
C SER A 84 2.64 -19.32 15.83
N ALA A 85 3.60 -18.38 15.81
CA ALA A 85 4.20 -17.84 17.03
C ALA A 85 3.18 -17.15 17.93
N ILE A 86 2.24 -16.39 17.33
CA ILE A 86 1.12 -15.79 18.07
C ILE A 86 0.26 -16.88 18.73
N LYS A 87 -0.12 -17.93 18.02
CA LYS A 87 -0.91 -19.04 18.59
C LYS A 87 -0.17 -19.79 19.70
N ASN A 88 1.14 -20.01 19.56
CA ASN A 88 1.95 -20.66 20.58
C ASN A 88 2.01 -19.85 21.89
N LEU A 89 2.17 -18.53 21.78
CA LEU A 89 2.29 -17.63 22.94
C LEU A 89 0.93 -17.20 23.50
N TYR A 90 -0.09 -17.12 22.64
CA TYR A 90 -1.45 -16.69 22.97
C TYR A 90 -2.46 -17.69 22.38
N PRO A 91 -2.64 -18.87 22.97
CA PRO A 91 -3.48 -19.96 22.39
C PRO A 91 -4.91 -19.54 22.11
N ASP A 92 -5.48 -18.66 22.94
CA ASP A 92 -6.85 -18.18 22.81
C ASP A 92 -6.99 -17.02 21.81
N ALA A 93 -5.90 -16.50 21.25
CA ALA A 93 -5.94 -15.44 20.24
C ALA A 93 -6.65 -15.93 18.99
N LYS A 94 -7.48 -15.07 18.38
CA LYS A 94 -8.16 -15.36 17.12
C LYS A 94 -7.38 -14.70 15.97
N LEU A 95 -6.93 -15.51 15.04
CA LEU A 95 -6.15 -15.09 13.89
C LEU A 95 -7.05 -14.45 12.81
N ALA A 96 -6.60 -13.36 12.20
CA ALA A 96 -7.36 -12.70 11.14
C ALA A 96 -6.62 -12.75 9.80
N ILE A 97 -5.82 -11.74 9.44
CA ILE A 97 -5.12 -11.65 8.16
C ILE A 97 -3.71 -11.12 8.32
N GLY A 98 -2.82 -11.53 7.41
CA GLY A 98 -1.42 -11.12 7.37
C GLY A 98 -0.91 -10.84 5.97
N PRO A 99 -1.25 -9.67 5.36
CA PRO A 99 -0.73 -9.30 4.05
C PRO A 99 0.70 -8.79 4.11
N THR A 100 1.37 -8.84 2.96
CA THR A 100 2.61 -8.13 2.70
C THR A 100 2.33 -6.66 2.38
N ILE A 101 3.31 -5.81 2.66
CA ILE A 101 3.37 -4.40 2.28
C ILE A 101 4.73 -4.13 1.63
N GLU A 102 4.93 -2.94 1.05
CA GLU A 102 6.09 -2.61 0.20
C GLU A 102 7.44 -3.08 0.76
N ASP A 103 7.77 -2.74 2.01
CA ASP A 103 9.05 -3.14 2.64
C ASP A 103 8.87 -4.07 3.84
N GLY A 104 7.73 -4.75 3.95
CA GLY A 104 7.47 -5.59 5.11
C GLY A 104 6.15 -6.34 5.06
N PHE A 105 5.58 -6.52 6.22
CA PHE A 105 4.32 -7.24 6.42
C PHE A 105 3.65 -6.79 7.72
N TYR A 106 2.40 -7.20 7.91
CA TYR A 106 1.75 -7.16 9.22
C TYR A 106 0.84 -8.38 9.41
N TYR A 107 0.48 -8.64 10.66
CA TYR A 107 -0.52 -9.64 11.00
C TYR A 107 -1.52 -9.07 12.01
N ASP A 108 -2.81 -9.27 11.70
CA ASP A 108 -3.93 -8.87 12.55
C ASP A 108 -4.47 -10.07 13.32
N PHE A 109 -4.68 -9.89 14.61
CA PHE A 109 -5.29 -10.89 15.48
C PHE A 109 -6.01 -10.25 16.66
N LEU A 110 -6.96 -10.96 17.24
CA LEU A 110 -7.66 -10.55 18.45
C LEU A 110 -7.06 -11.30 19.65
N PRO A 111 -6.20 -10.64 20.46
CA PRO A 111 -5.66 -11.28 21.66
C PRO A 111 -6.64 -11.22 22.82
N THR A 112 -6.53 -12.15 23.77
CA THR A 112 -7.26 -12.13 25.05
C THR A 112 -6.61 -11.21 26.08
N LYS A 113 -5.33 -10.90 25.92
CA LYS A 113 -4.55 -9.95 26.73
C LYS A 113 -3.91 -8.92 25.83
N PRO A 114 -3.78 -7.65 26.26
CA PRO A 114 -3.10 -6.63 25.48
C PRO A 114 -1.69 -7.05 25.10
N VAL A 115 -1.33 -6.84 23.84
CA VAL A 115 0.03 -7.05 23.31
C VAL A 115 0.62 -5.69 22.99
N SER A 116 1.83 -5.45 23.46
CA SER A 116 2.55 -4.17 23.33
C SER A 116 3.85 -4.33 22.54
N ILE A 117 4.56 -3.24 22.34
CA ILE A 117 5.89 -3.25 21.70
C ILE A 117 6.91 -4.05 22.51
N ASP A 118 6.75 -4.13 23.83
CA ASP A 118 7.63 -4.85 24.74
C ASP A 118 7.54 -6.37 24.57
N ASP A 119 6.45 -6.86 23.96
CA ASP A 119 6.23 -8.29 23.69
C ASP A 119 6.93 -8.74 22.39
N LEU A 120 7.31 -7.81 21.50
CA LEU A 120 7.91 -8.13 20.21
C LEU A 120 9.15 -9.02 20.31
N PRO A 121 10.10 -8.80 21.25
CA PRO A 121 11.26 -9.70 21.41
C PRO A 121 10.89 -11.15 21.76
N LEU A 122 9.80 -11.34 22.52
CA LEU A 122 9.30 -12.67 22.87
C LEU A 122 8.71 -13.37 21.63
N ILE A 123 7.92 -12.63 20.84
CA ILE A 123 7.35 -13.12 19.59
C ILE A 123 8.46 -13.46 18.59
N GLU A 124 9.47 -12.59 18.41
CA GLU A 124 10.62 -12.86 17.54
C GLU A 124 11.38 -14.12 17.97
N LYS A 125 11.55 -14.33 19.26
CA LYS A 125 12.19 -15.54 19.79
C LYS A 125 11.41 -16.78 19.41
N GLU A 126 10.10 -16.75 19.56
CA GLU A 126 9.23 -17.90 19.19
C GLU A 126 9.22 -18.13 17.67
N MET A 127 9.21 -17.05 16.86
CA MET A 127 9.36 -17.17 15.40
C MET A 127 10.68 -17.87 15.02
N ASN A 128 11.78 -17.52 15.70
CA ASN A 128 13.08 -18.18 15.47
C ASN A 128 13.07 -19.67 15.92
N ASN A 129 12.34 -20.01 16.99
CA ASN A 129 12.15 -21.40 17.39
C ASN A 129 11.44 -22.19 16.27
N ILE A 130 10.36 -21.65 15.72
CA ILE A 130 9.60 -22.28 14.61
C ILE A 130 10.50 -22.46 13.37
N LEU A 131 11.29 -21.44 13.03
CA LEU A 131 12.21 -21.51 11.89
C LEU A 131 13.30 -22.58 12.05
N SER A 132 13.71 -22.88 13.30
CA SER A 132 14.73 -23.90 13.57
C SER A 132 14.31 -25.30 13.13
N ASP A 133 13.01 -25.59 13.05
CA ASP A 133 12.45 -26.87 12.62
C ASP A 133 12.53 -27.10 11.12
N LYS A 134 12.78 -26.03 10.32
CA LYS A 134 12.89 -26.09 8.84
C LYS A 134 11.73 -26.81 8.17
N SER A 135 10.54 -26.65 8.72
CA SER A 135 9.35 -27.38 8.32
C SER A 135 8.98 -27.16 6.86
N SER A 136 8.55 -28.19 6.18
CA SER A 136 7.89 -28.10 4.89
C SER A 136 6.47 -27.52 5.04
N ILE A 137 6.03 -26.81 4.01
CA ILE A 137 4.68 -26.24 3.93
C ILE A 137 3.90 -26.98 2.84
N ASN A 138 2.82 -27.62 3.24
CA ASN A 138 1.96 -28.40 2.38
C ASN A 138 0.64 -27.69 2.13
N LYS A 139 0.21 -27.65 0.88
CA LYS A 139 -1.07 -27.09 0.45
C LYS A 139 -2.10 -28.18 0.23
N THR A 140 -3.31 -27.95 0.74
CA THR A 140 -4.49 -28.78 0.47
C THR A 140 -5.64 -27.93 -0.03
N TYR A 141 -6.55 -28.54 -0.77
CA TYR A 141 -7.76 -27.88 -1.28
C TYR A 141 -8.99 -28.43 -0.57
N HIS A 142 -9.88 -27.56 -0.16
CA HIS A 142 -11.09 -27.90 0.58
C HIS A 142 -12.33 -27.24 -0.04
N THR A 143 -13.48 -27.88 0.09
CA THR A 143 -14.77 -27.26 -0.16
C THR A 143 -15.05 -26.18 0.89
N LYS A 144 -15.97 -25.25 0.60
CA LYS A 144 -16.38 -24.22 1.55
C LYS A 144 -16.80 -24.80 2.89
N LYS A 145 -17.60 -25.88 2.87
CA LYS A 145 -18.11 -26.55 4.08
C LYS A 145 -16.97 -27.17 4.91
N GLU A 146 -16.04 -27.86 4.27
CA GLU A 146 -14.88 -28.47 4.97
C GLU A 146 -13.98 -27.40 5.58
N ALA A 147 -13.69 -26.32 4.83
CA ALA A 147 -12.86 -25.24 5.32
C ALA A 147 -13.50 -24.50 6.51
N ILE A 148 -14.82 -24.24 6.48
CA ILE A 148 -15.53 -23.64 7.61
C ILE A 148 -15.45 -24.57 8.83
N SER A 149 -15.78 -25.87 8.66
CA SER A 149 -15.75 -26.84 9.80
C SER A 149 -14.35 -26.88 10.43
N LEU A 150 -13.29 -26.85 9.62
CA LEU A 150 -11.91 -26.92 10.11
C LEU A 150 -11.53 -25.70 10.98
N PHE A 151 -11.97 -24.50 10.60
CA PHE A 151 -11.67 -23.29 11.37
C PHE A 151 -12.64 -23.05 12.53
N ASP A 152 -13.89 -23.53 12.43
CA ASP A 152 -14.83 -23.53 13.55
C ASP A 152 -14.37 -24.47 14.68
N ASP A 153 -13.85 -25.66 14.33
CA ASP A 153 -13.28 -26.61 15.30
C ASP A 153 -12.07 -26.03 16.05
N GLN A 154 -11.35 -25.08 15.45
CA GLN A 154 -10.24 -24.34 16.06
C GLN A 154 -10.67 -23.00 16.66
N GLU A 155 -11.96 -22.70 16.64
CA GLU A 155 -12.54 -21.42 17.09
C GLU A 155 -11.96 -20.19 16.37
N GLU A 156 -11.45 -20.32 15.13
CA GLU A 156 -10.87 -19.23 14.33
C GLU A 156 -11.99 -18.46 13.59
N THR A 157 -12.75 -17.68 14.35
CA THR A 157 -13.98 -17.01 13.88
C THR A 157 -13.78 -16.07 12.70
N PHE A 158 -12.65 -15.35 12.64
CA PHE A 158 -12.37 -14.46 11.50
C PHE A 158 -12.06 -15.24 10.22
N LYS A 159 -11.40 -16.40 10.31
CA LYS A 159 -11.15 -17.28 9.16
C LYS A 159 -12.46 -17.86 8.63
N ALA A 160 -13.34 -18.33 9.52
CA ALA A 160 -14.67 -18.80 9.16
C ALA A 160 -15.52 -17.68 8.51
N GLU A 161 -15.47 -16.42 9.03
CA GLU A 161 -16.16 -15.27 8.45
C GLU A 161 -15.64 -14.97 7.02
N ILE A 162 -14.32 -15.01 6.80
CA ILE A 162 -13.71 -14.78 5.47
C ILE A 162 -14.20 -15.81 4.47
N ILE A 163 -14.25 -17.09 4.87
CA ILE A 163 -14.73 -18.19 4.02
C ILE A 163 -16.22 -18.01 3.71
N ASN A 164 -17.03 -17.70 4.71
CA ASN A 164 -18.47 -17.50 4.54
C ASN A 164 -18.80 -16.37 3.56
N ASP A 165 -18.08 -15.25 3.64
CA ASP A 165 -18.29 -14.07 2.82
C ASP A 165 -17.71 -14.22 1.39
N SER A 166 -16.95 -15.28 1.14
CA SER A 166 -16.41 -15.55 -0.19
C SER A 166 -17.51 -16.05 -1.14
N GLU A 167 -17.49 -15.53 -2.38
CA GLU A 167 -18.33 -16.04 -3.48
C GLU A 167 -17.85 -17.41 -4.01
N GLN A 168 -16.67 -17.86 -3.58
CA GLN A 168 -16.08 -19.14 -3.97
C GLN A 168 -16.74 -20.29 -3.20
N ASP A 169 -17.13 -21.34 -3.90
CA ASP A 169 -17.76 -22.52 -3.27
C ASP A 169 -16.78 -23.66 -3.00
N ASP A 170 -15.72 -23.78 -3.82
CA ASP A 170 -14.71 -24.84 -3.74
C ASP A 170 -13.29 -24.29 -3.86
N ASN A 171 -12.29 -25.16 -3.64
CA ASN A 171 -10.87 -24.87 -3.80
C ASN A 171 -10.31 -23.82 -2.82
N PHE A 172 -10.80 -23.81 -1.58
CA PHE A 172 -10.15 -23.06 -0.51
C PHE A 172 -8.79 -23.70 -0.20
N GLN A 173 -7.75 -22.86 -0.28
CA GLN A 173 -6.38 -23.32 -0.05
C GLN A 173 -6.05 -23.21 1.43
N ILE A 174 -5.64 -24.34 2.01
CA ILE A 174 -5.19 -24.42 3.39
C ILE A 174 -3.76 -24.92 3.38
N TYR A 175 -2.90 -24.18 4.10
CA TYR A 175 -1.49 -24.47 4.20
C TYR A 175 -1.17 -24.99 5.58
N THR A 176 -0.43 -26.11 5.63
CA THR A 176 -0.08 -26.82 6.85
C THR A 176 1.43 -26.89 7.00
N GLN A 177 1.96 -26.52 8.16
CA GLN A 177 3.33 -26.81 8.54
C GLN A 177 3.43 -28.27 8.98
N GLU A 178 4.33 -29.02 8.35
CA GLU A 178 4.47 -30.47 8.58
C GLU A 178 4.89 -30.79 10.03
N SER A 179 5.84 -30.01 10.60
CA SER A 179 6.40 -30.28 11.94
C SER A 179 5.43 -29.96 13.09
N SER A 180 4.72 -28.83 13.00
CA SER A 180 3.85 -28.32 14.08
C SER A 180 2.39 -28.67 13.91
N GLY A 181 1.97 -29.02 12.68
CA GLY A 181 0.57 -29.16 12.33
C GLY A 181 -0.20 -27.84 12.29
N PHE A 182 0.48 -26.68 12.38
CA PHE A 182 -0.17 -25.37 12.28
C PHE A 182 -0.78 -25.21 10.89
N ILE A 183 -2.04 -24.77 10.84
CA ILE A 183 -2.77 -24.54 9.60
C ILE A 183 -3.18 -23.07 9.48
N ASP A 184 -3.17 -22.54 8.24
CA ASP A 184 -3.75 -21.24 7.93
C ASP A 184 -4.47 -21.24 6.58
N LEU A 185 -5.54 -20.41 6.51
CA LEU A 185 -6.27 -20.11 5.27
C LEU A 185 -5.48 -19.05 4.50
N CYS A 186 -5.04 -19.36 3.29
CA CYS A 186 -4.29 -18.43 2.47
C CYS A 186 -4.47 -18.68 0.97
N ARG A 187 -4.30 -17.64 0.17
CA ARG A 187 -4.31 -17.76 -1.30
C ARG A 187 -2.96 -18.19 -1.89
N GLY A 188 -1.89 -18.13 -1.09
CA GLY A 188 -0.54 -18.42 -1.54
C GLY A 188 0.01 -17.43 -2.58
N PRO A 189 1.09 -17.77 -3.29
CA PRO A 189 1.94 -18.94 -3.00
C PRO A 189 2.76 -18.78 -1.73
N HIS A 190 3.25 -19.90 -1.20
CA HIS A 190 4.18 -19.95 -0.08
C HIS A 190 5.52 -20.56 -0.48
N LEU A 191 6.56 -20.29 0.32
CA LEU A 191 7.82 -21.02 0.23
C LEU A 191 7.58 -22.52 0.43
N PRO A 192 8.29 -23.41 -0.27
CA PRO A 192 8.13 -24.85 -0.10
C PRO A 192 8.54 -25.35 1.30
N ASN A 193 9.42 -24.60 1.99
CA ASN A 193 9.85 -24.87 3.35
C ASN A 193 10.32 -23.59 4.04
N LEU A 194 10.41 -23.62 5.37
CA LEU A 194 10.82 -22.49 6.20
C LEU A 194 12.34 -22.22 6.19
N ASP A 195 13.15 -23.11 5.65
CA ASP A 195 14.61 -22.98 5.55
C ASP A 195 15.05 -21.82 4.61
N LEU A 196 14.14 -21.39 3.72
CA LEU A 196 14.36 -20.30 2.79
C LEU A 196 14.00 -18.91 3.35
N ILE A 197 13.50 -18.83 4.58
CA ILE A 197 13.25 -17.57 5.26
C ILE A 197 14.58 -16.91 5.64
N GLY A 198 14.73 -15.66 5.24
CA GLY A 198 15.91 -14.85 5.59
C GLY A 198 15.79 -14.16 6.96
N GLU A 199 16.40 -13.00 7.08
CA GLU A 199 16.44 -12.22 8.33
C GLU A 199 15.22 -11.33 8.46
N PHE A 200 14.69 -11.18 9.66
CA PHE A 200 13.51 -10.38 9.93
C PHE A 200 13.60 -9.57 11.22
N LYS A 201 12.72 -8.58 11.34
CA LYS A 201 12.56 -7.78 12.54
C LYS A 201 11.09 -7.37 12.69
N LEU A 202 10.51 -7.54 13.88
CA LEU A 202 9.23 -6.93 14.22
C LEU A 202 9.46 -5.48 14.64
N THR A 203 8.62 -4.55 14.15
CA THR A 203 8.93 -3.12 14.24
C THR A 203 7.93 -2.31 15.04
N LYS A 204 6.65 -2.71 15.03
CA LYS A 204 5.59 -1.89 15.61
C LYS A 204 4.38 -2.72 16.01
N VAL A 205 3.65 -2.26 17.03
CA VAL A 205 2.31 -2.73 17.40
C VAL A 205 1.33 -1.58 17.27
N SER A 206 0.15 -1.82 16.72
CA SER A 206 -0.95 -0.85 16.67
C SER A 206 -2.30 -1.53 16.76
N GLY A 207 -3.37 -0.75 17.02
CA GLY A 207 -4.74 -1.21 16.84
C GLY A 207 -5.20 -1.07 15.39
N ALA A 208 -6.10 -1.96 14.96
CA ALA A 208 -6.79 -1.86 13.68
C ALA A 208 -8.20 -2.44 13.80
N TYR A 209 -9.22 -1.74 13.31
CA TYR A 209 -10.58 -2.30 13.30
C TYR A 209 -10.71 -3.36 12.21
N TRP A 210 -11.40 -4.45 12.54
CA TRP A 210 -11.69 -5.51 11.59
C TRP A 210 -12.35 -4.94 10.32
N ARG A 211 -11.73 -5.19 9.15
CA ARG A 211 -12.15 -4.65 7.85
C ARG A 211 -12.28 -3.12 7.80
N GLY A 212 -11.61 -2.40 8.69
CA GLY A 212 -11.64 -0.93 8.74
C GLY A 212 -12.94 -0.35 9.32
N ASP A 213 -13.82 -1.17 9.86
CA ASP A 213 -15.12 -0.77 10.40
C ASP A 213 -15.01 -0.55 11.91
N SER A 214 -15.18 0.69 12.37
CA SER A 214 -15.09 1.08 13.78
C SER A 214 -16.17 0.48 14.69
N SER A 215 -17.23 -0.11 14.13
CA SER A 215 -18.26 -0.83 14.87
C SER A 215 -17.87 -2.28 15.18
N LYS A 216 -16.81 -2.79 14.52
CA LYS A 216 -16.28 -4.15 14.69
C LYS A 216 -15.16 -4.21 15.72
N PRO A 217 -14.76 -5.43 16.18
CA PRO A 217 -13.69 -5.58 17.13
C PRO A 217 -12.39 -4.91 16.69
N MET A 218 -11.71 -4.26 17.65
CA MET A 218 -10.38 -3.72 17.44
C MET A 218 -9.34 -4.83 17.63
N LEU A 219 -8.65 -5.16 16.56
CA LEU A 219 -7.58 -6.14 16.51
C LEU A 219 -6.24 -5.52 16.90
N THR A 220 -5.32 -6.36 17.34
CA THR A 220 -3.92 -5.99 17.45
C THR A 220 -3.21 -6.28 16.13
N ARG A 221 -2.48 -5.32 15.62
CA ARG A 221 -1.67 -5.41 14.40
C ARG A 221 -0.20 -5.34 14.74
N VAL A 222 0.52 -6.41 14.46
CA VAL A 222 1.97 -6.50 14.59
C VAL A 222 2.62 -6.31 13.22
N TYR A 223 3.52 -5.34 13.10
CA TYR A 223 4.28 -5.07 11.88
C TYR A 223 5.67 -5.67 11.95
N GLY A 224 6.18 -6.07 10.81
CA GLY A 224 7.55 -6.52 10.66
C GLY A 224 8.11 -6.25 9.26
N THR A 225 9.39 -6.46 9.13
CA THR A 225 10.11 -6.45 7.87
C THR A 225 10.96 -7.70 7.75
N ALA A 226 11.20 -8.17 6.52
CA ALA A 226 12.09 -9.30 6.27
C ALA A 226 12.87 -9.12 4.98
N TRP A 227 14.12 -9.61 5.00
CA TRP A 227 15.10 -9.45 3.95
C TRP A 227 15.88 -10.75 3.76
N ARG A 228 16.47 -10.95 2.59
CA ARG A 228 17.20 -12.19 2.28
C ARG A 228 18.43 -12.38 3.15
N THR A 229 19.06 -11.26 3.51
CA THR A 229 20.32 -11.27 4.25
C THR A 229 20.31 -10.27 5.41
N LYS A 230 21.13 -10.53 6.42
CA LYS A 230 21.34 -9.61 7.55
C LYS A 230 21.82 -8.23 7.11
N LYS A 231 22.60 -8.17 6.04
CA LYS A 231 23.06 -6.90 5.48
C LYS A 231 21.89 -6.08 4.95
N GLU A 232 21.03 -6.68 4.13
CA GLU A 232 19.84 -5.98 3.59
C GLU A 232 18.92 -5.49 4.71
N LEU A 233 18.70 -6.32 5.74
CA LEU A 233 17.91 -5.92 6.91
C LEU A 233 18.56 -4.74 7.65
N ASN A 234 19.84 -4.78 7.91
CA ASN A 234 20.55 -3.69 8.59
C ASN A 234 20.54 -2.40 7.76
N ASP A 235 20.79 -2.48 6.46
CA ASP A 235 20.75 -1.33 5.54
C ASP A 235 19.33 -0.68 5.55
N TYR A 236 18.29 -1.49 5.63
CA TYR A 236 16.91 -1.02 5.75
C TYR A 236 16.65 -0.33 7.10
N LEU A 237 17.05 -0.95 8.22
CA LEU A 237 16.86 -0.39 9.56
C LEU A 237 17.61 0.93 9.73
N GLU A 238 18.85 1.01 9.22
CA GLU A 238 19.61 2.28 9.21
C GLU A 238 18.92 3.36 8.39
N ARG A 239 18.31 2.98 7.24
CA ARG A 239 17.54 3.93 6.42
C ARG A 239 16.32 4.45 7.17
N LEU A 240 15.61 3.58 7.91
CA LEU A 240 14.47 3.99 8.75
C LEU A 240 14.91 4.93 9.87
N GLU A 241 15.98 4.61 10.59
CA GLU A 241 16.51 5.46 11.64
C GLU A 241 16.92 6.84 11.12
N LYS A 242 17.62 6.88 9.97
CA LYS A 242 17.96 8.14 9.30
C LYS A 242 16.71 8.91 8.89
N ALA A 243 15.68 8.22 8.38
CA ALA A 243 14.42 8.85 8.01
C ALA A 243 13.71 9.48 9.22
N GLU A 244 13.71 8.82 10.37
CA GLU A 244 13.17 9.38 11.63
C GLU A 244 13.95 10.61 12.10
N GLN A 245 15.29 10.59 11.96
CA GLN A 245 16.14 11.73 12.33
C GLN A 245 15.86 12.98 11.47
N VAL A 246 15.52 12.79 10.18
CA VAL A 246 15.23 13.88 9.23
C VAL A 246 13.73 14.11 9.04
N ASP A 247 12.87 13.54 9.89
CA ASP A 247 11.42 13.78 9.82
C ASP A 247 11.13 15.29 9.93
N HIS A 248 10.43 15.84 8.94
CA HIS A 248 10.12 17.26 8.85
C HIS A 248 9.33 17.78 10.07
N ARG A 249 8.54 16.92 10.75
CA ARG A 249 7.79 17.30 11.97
C ARG A 249 8.73 17.53 13.15
N LYS A 250 9.79 16.70 13.26
CA LYS A 250 10.84 16.82 14.27
C LYS A 250 11.71 18.04 13.97
N LEU A 251 12.28 18.09 12.77
CA LEU A 251 13.13 19.20 12.32
C LEU A 251 12.37 20.54 12.33
N GLY A 252 11.12 20.55 11.90
CA GLY A 252 10.27 21.74 11.92
C GLY A 252 10.13 22.35 13.31
N LYS A 253 9.96 21.50 14.33
CA LYS A 253 9.89 21.92 15.73
C LYS A 253 11.26 22.34 16.28
N GLU A 254 12.30 21.54 16.07
CA GLU A 254 13.67 21.81 16.59
C GLU A 254 14.27 23.08 16.00
N MET A 255 14.03 23.35 14.71
CA MET A 255 14.53 24.53 14.01
C MET A 255 13.60 25.73 14.06
N ASP A 256 12.44 25.61 14.69
CA ASP A 256 11.44 26.67 14.78
C ASP A 256 10.95 27.14 13.40
N LEU A 257 10.52 26.19 12.55
CA LEU A 257 10.13 26.48 11.16
C LEU A 257 8.62 26.71 11.01
N PHE A 258 7.80 25.92 11.68
CA PHE A 258 6.33 25.95 11.61
C PHE A 258 5.69 25.23 12.79
N HIS A 259 4.38 25.45 12.96
CA HIS A 259 3.54 24.65 13.87
C HIS A 259 2.13 24.47 13.32
N PHE A 260 1.38 23.56 13.94
CA PHE A 260 -0.06 23.35 13.78
C PHE A 260 -0.75 23.62 15.12
N GLN A 261 -1.98 24.12 15.08
CA GLN A 261 -2.78 24.36 16.28
C GLN A 261 -4.27 24.06 16.04
N GLU A 262 -5.05 23.97 17.12
CA GLU A 262 -6.44 23.49 17.07
C GLU A 262 -7.39 24.46 16.36
N GLU A 263 -7.11 25.77 16.39
CA GLU A 263 -7.93 26.79 15.75
C GLU A 263 -7.87 26.75 14.21
N ALA A 264 -6.85 26.08 13.65
CA ALA A 264 -6.69 25.91 12.21
C ALA A 264 -6.19 24.49 11.88
N PRO A 265 -7.01 23.46 12.12
CA PRO A 265 -6.57 22.08 11.99
C PRO A 265 -6.18 21.73 10.55
N GLY A 266 -4.94 21.26 10.38
CA GLY A 266 -4.37 20.93 9.08
C GLY A 266 -3.93 22.12 8.25
N MET A 267 -3.82 23.31 8.85
CA MET A 267 -3.26 24.53 8.23
C MET A 267 -1.97 24.93 8.94
N VAL A 268 -0.97 25.30 8.15
CA VAL A 268 0.39 25.53 8.66
C VAL A 268 0.58 26.96 9.09
N PHE A 269 1.09 27.16 10.30
CA PHE A 269 1.60 28.46 10.77
C PHE A 269 3.11 28.50 10.51
N TRP A 270 3.53 29.26 9.51
CA TRP A 270 4.93 29.41 9.15
C TRP A 270 5.62 30.44 10.03
N HIS A 271 6.72 30.03 10.66
CA HIS A 271 7.58 30.94 11.42
C HIS A 271 8.59 31.65 10.49
N PRO A 272 9.26 32.72 10.94
CA PRO A 272 10.15 33.50 10.08
C PRO A 272 11.22 32.69 9.33
N LYS A 273 11.84 31.71 10.01
CA LYS A 273 12.84 30.83 9.39
C LYS A 273 12.23 29.91 8.34
N GLY A 274 11.10 29.28 8.67
CA GLY A 274 10.37 28.43 7.74
C GLY A 274 9.83 29.21 6.55
N TRP A 275 9.30 30.41 6.79
CA TRP A 275 8.84 31.30 5.73
C TRP A 275 9.96 31.73 4.79
N THR A 276 11.17 31.95 5.31
CA THR A 276 12.36 32.23 4.48
C THR A 276 12.66 31.06 3.54
N ILE A 277 12.67 29.83 4.04
CA ILE A 277 12.90 28.64 3.19
C ILE A 277 11.79 28.53 2.13
N TYR A 278 10.53 28.69 2.56
CA TYR A 278 9.36 28.61 1.69
C TYR A 278 9.44 29.62 0.54
N THR A 279 9.75 30.88 0.83
CA THR A 279 9.87 31.93 -0.19
C THR A 279 11.06 31.74 -1.12
N GLN A 280 12.18 31.18 -0.64
CA GLN A 280 13.32 30.82 -1.50
C GLN A 280 12.95 29.70 -2.48
N LEU A 281 12.20 28.68 -2.04
CA LEU A 281 11.69 27.64 -2.93
C LEU A 281 10.72 28.21 -3.98
N GLN A 282 9.80 29.10 -3.58
CA GLN A 282 8.92 29.78 -4.53
C GLN A 282 9.72 30.60 -5.56
N TYR A 283 10.73 31.34 -5.11
CA TYR A 283 11.58 32.12 -6.00
C TYR A 283 12.29 31.23 -7.03
N TYR A 284 12.86 30.11 -6.59
CA TYR A 284 13.53 29.15 -7.46
C TYR A 284 12.57 28.60 -8.52
N VAL A 285 11.40 28.09 -8.12
CA VAL A 285 10.40 27.54 -9.03
C VAL A 285 9.89 28.62 -10.01
N ARG A 286 9.63 29.85 -9.52
CA ARG A 286 9.22 30.99 -10.35
C ARG A 286 10.23 31.28 -11.49
N GLN A 287 11.53 31.20 -11.19
CA GLN A 287 12.56 31.38 -12.22
C GLN A 287 12.52 30.24 -13.25
N MET A 288 12.33 29.00 -12.81
CA MET A 288 12.21 27.86 -13.73
C MET A 288 10.99 27.99 -14.65
N GLN A 289 9.82 28.32 -14.09
CA GLN A 289 8.59 28.52 -14.86
C GLN A 289 8.72 29.67 -15.86
N LYS A 290 9.28 30.79 -15.42
CA LYS A 290 9.54 31.94 -16.31
C LYS A 290 10.46 31.57 -17.49
N ASN A 291 11.55 30.85 -17.22
CA ASN A 291 12.47 30.38 -18.25
C ASN A 291 11.82 29.38 -19.23
N ALA A 292 10.82 28.61 -18.75
CA ALA A 292 10.01 27.70 -19.58
C ALA A 292 8.84 28.41 -20.32
N GLY A 293 8.73 29.74 -20.22
CA GLY A 293 7.74 30.54 -20.93
C GLY A 293 6.35 30.53 -20.31
N TYR A 294 6.23 30.25 -19.01
CA TYR A 294 4.97 30.38 -18.28
C TYR A 294 4.71 31.84 -17.88
N LEU A 295 3.46 32.23 -17.96
CA LEU A 295 2.95 33.49 -17.48
C LEU A 295 2.32 33.28 -16.09
N GLU A 296 2.87 33.94 -15.09
CA GLU A 296 2.36 33.83 -13.72
C GLU A 296 1.05 34.62 -13.57
N VAL A 297 0.06 33.97 -12.98
CA VAL A 297 -1.25 34.54 -12.67
C VAL A 297 -1.59 34.33 -11.21
N ASN A 298 -2.65 35.02 -10.74
CA ASN A 298 -3.22 34.83 -9.42
C ASN A 298 -4.73 34.87 -9.52
N THR A 299 -5.39 33.82 -9.01
CA THR A 299 -6.84 33.67 -9.11
C THR A 299 -7.52 33.71 -7.75
N PRO A 300 -8.81 34.09 -7.67
CA PRO A 300 -9.55 34.15 -6.39
C PRO A 300 -9.54 32.83 -5.64
N GLU A 301 -9.39 32.92 -4.31
CA GLU A 301 -9.47 31.75 -3.42
C GLU A 301 -10.92 31.35 -3.14
N VAL A 302 -11.81 32.33 -2.98
CA VAL A 302 -13.25 32.13 -2.74
C VAL A 302 -14.01 32.32 -4.05
N VAL A 303 -14.72 31.28 -4.46
CA VAL A 303 -15.39 31.24 -5.78
C VAL A 303 -16.83 30.71 -5.63
N ASP A 304 -17.74 31.31 -6.41
CA ASP A 304 -19.15 30.94 -6.43
C ASP A 304 -19.36 29.47 -6.85
N ARG A 305 -20.32 28.81 -6.23
CA ARG A 305 -20.74 27.41 -6.49
C ARG A 305 -20.91 27.11 -7.97
N LYS A 306 -21.44 28.04 -8.76
CA LYS A 306 -21.71 27.83 -10.19
C LYS A 306 -20.48 27.41 -11.00
N LEU A 307 -19.29 27.92 -10.66
CA LEU A 307 -18.07 27.51 -11.34
C LEU A 307 -17.73 26.05 -11.03
N TRP A 308 -17.97 25.62 -9.80
CA TRP A 308 -17.73 24.25 -9.36
C TRP A 308 -18.73 23.26 -9.94
N GLU A 309 -19.99 23.67 -10.15
CA GLU A 309 -20.99 22.90 -10.87
C GLU A 309 -20.62 22.75 -12.34
N THR A 310 -20.29 23.85 -13.03
CA THR A 310 -19.88 23.84 -14.43
C THR A 310 -18.67 22.95 -14.69
N SER A 311 -17.72 22.91 -13.76
CA SER A 311 -16.50 22.11 -13.86
C SER A 311 -16.64 20.67 -13.34
N GLY A 312 -17.82 20.28 -12.80
CA GLY A 312 -18.12 18.96 -12.26
C GLY A 312 -17.49 18.66 -10.89
N HIS A 313 -16.81 19.63 -10.28
CA HIS A 313 -16.21 19.45 -8.96
C HIS A 313 -17.25 19.38 -7.85
N TRP A 314 -18.39 20.09 -8.01
CA TRP A 314 -19.45 20.09 -7.03
C TRP A 314 -20.05 18.70 -6.80
N ASP A 315 -20.25 17.93 -7.86
CA ASP A 315 -20.87 16.61 -7.77
C ASP A 315 -19.91 15.53 -7.27
N LYS A 316 -18.62 15.64 -7.66
CA LYS A 316 -17.63 14.58 -7.41
C LYS A 316 -16.73 14.85 -6.19
N TYR A 317 -16.64 16.08 -5.72
CA TYR A 317 -15.63 16.50 -4.76
C TYR A 317 -16.17 17.35 -3.60
N ARG A 318 -17.48 17.54 -3.51
CA ARG A 318 -18.14 18.42 -2.53
C ARG A 318 -17.76 18.11 -1.08
N GLU A 319 -17.66 16.83 -0.73
CA GLU A 319 -17.32 16.39 0.64
C GLU A 319 -15.94 16.86 1.10
N ASN A 320 -15.04 17.12 0.16
CA ASN A 320 -13.68 17.60 0.40
C ASN A 320 -13.54 19.12 0.20
N MET A 321 -14.62 19.88 0.08
CA MET A 321 -14.58 21.33 -0.11
C MET A 321 -14.94 22.07 1.17
N PHE A 322 -14.25 23.19 1.44
CA PHE A 322 -14.69 24.17 2.43
C PHE A 322 -15.76 25.03 1.79
N ILE A 323 -17.01 24.88 2.24
CA ILE A 323 -18.17 25.59 1.74
C ILE A 323 -18.51 26.70 2.71
N THR A 324 -18.78 27.90 2.18
CA THR A 324 -19.22 29.09 2.95
C THR A 324 -20.55 29.57 2.43
N GLU A 325 -21.48 29.85 3.34
CA GLU A 325 -22.76 30.47 3.03
C GLU A 325 -22.73 31.92 3.52
N ILE A 326 -23.14 32.85 2.67
CA ILE A 326 -23.25 34.28 3.02
C ILE A 326 -24.74 34.63 3.06
N ASP A 327 -25.20 35.05 4.22
CA ASP A 327 -26.53 35.66 4.39
C ASP A 327 -26.46 37.13 3.98
N GLU A 328 -27.06 37.45 2.86
CA GLU A 328 -27.28 38.86 2.43
C GLU A 328 -28.68 39.27 2.86
N GLU A 329 -28.83 40.27 3.74
CA GLU A 329 -30.11 40.74 4.33
C GLU A 329 -31.17 41.09 3.28
N HIS A 330 -30.77 41.33 2.02
CA HIS A 330 -31.68 41.78 0.94
C HIS A 330 -31.69 40.84 -0.30
N ALA A 331 -31.02 39.66 -0.22
CA ALA A 331 -31.03 38.72 -1.32
C ALA A 331 -32.14 37.67 -1.16
N ASN A 332 -32.84 37.37 -2.23
CA ASN A 332 -33.89 36.33 -2.25
C ASN A 332 -33.32 34.91 -2.09
N GLU A 333 -32.03 34.71 -2.28
CA GLU A 333 -31.32 33.40 -2.15
C GLU A 333 -29.98 33.59 -1.46
N LYS A 334 -29.63 32.62 -0.62
CA LYS A 334 -28.29 32.53 0.03
C LYS A 334 -27.22 32.27 -1.02
N ARG A 335 -26.15 33.05 -1.01
CA ARG A 335 -24.99 32.82 -1.85
C ARG A 335 -24.12 31.72 -1.25
N THR A 336 -23.91 30.67 -2.00
CA THR A 336 -22.99 29.57 -1.62
C THR A 336 -21.69 29.72 -2.39
N ASN A 337 -20.58 29.87 -1.65
CA ASN A 337 -19.23 29.91 -2.18
C ASN A 337 -18.43 28.73 -1.65
N ALA A 338 -17.28 28.44 -2.26
CA ALA A 338 -16.32 27.51 -1.73
C ALA A 338 -14.90 28.05 -1.89
N LEU A 339 -14.02 27.68 -0.93
CA LEU A 339 -12.59 27.88 -1.14
C LEU A 339 -12.13 26.91 -2.22
N LYS A 340 -11.32 27.40 -3.16
CA LYS A 340 -10.86 26.59 -4.30
C LYS A 340 -10.08 25.37 -3.84
N PRO A 341 -10.49 24.14 -4.22
CA PRO A 341 -9.71 22.93 -4.00
C PRO A 341 -8.65 22.70 -5.07
N MET A 342 -8.78 23.39 -6.21
CA MET A 342 -7.92 23.31 -7.40
C MET A 342 -7.91 24.64 -8.15
N ASN A 343 -6.84 24.89 -8.92
CA ASN A 343 -6.69 26.11 -9.72
C ASN A 343 -7.27 25.98 -11.16
N CYS A 344 -7.43 24.74 -11.64
CA CYS A 344 -7.83 24.45 -13.04
C CYS A 344 -9.03 25.23 -13.54
N PRO A 345 -10.21 25.25 -12.87
CA PRO A 345 -11.38 26.00 -13.34
C PRO A 345 -11.12 27.50 -13.46
N ASN A 346 -10.32 28.07 -12.56
CA ASN A 346 -9.98 29.49 -12.56
C ASN A 346 -9.05 29.86 -13.73
N HIS A 347 -8.06 29.03 -14.05
CA HIS A 347 -7.18 29.23 -15.19
C HIS A 347 -7.97 29.15 -16.51
N VAL A 348 -8.95 28.26 -16.60
CA VAL A 348 -9.85 28.21 -17.76
C VAL A 348 -10.64 29.53 -17.91
N GLN A 349 -11.07 30.16 -16.80
CA GLN A 349 -11.74 31.46 -16.89
C GLN A 349 -10.81 32.56 -17.43
N ILE A 350 -9.50 32.56 -17.08
CA ILE A 350 -8.52 33.49 -17.67
C ILE A 350 -8.36 33.20 -19.16
N TYR A 351 -8.24 31.93 -19.54
CA TYR A 351 -8.14 31.56 -20.96
C TYR A 351 -9.36 31.98 -21.78
N ASN A 352 -10.56 31.91 -21.22
CA ASN A 352 -11.81 32.26 -21.87
C ASN A 352 -12.02 33.77 -22.03
N GLN A 353 -11.17 34.63 -21.45
CA GLN A 353 -11.28 36.07 -21.63
C GLN A 353 -10.76 36.48 -23.02
N GLY A 354 -11.60 37.20 -23.76
CA GLY A 354 -11.29 37.71 -25.08
C GLY A 354 -11.22 36.63 -26.19
N ILE A 355 -10.96 37.08 -27.39
CA ILE A 355 -10.82 36.22 -28.58
C ILE A 355 -9.38 35.65 -28.61
N LYS A 356 -9.25 34.34 -28.70
CA LYS A 356 -7.98 33.64 -28.84
C LYS A 356 -7.81 33.09 -30.25
N SER A 357 -6.62 33.20 -30.79
CA SER A 357 -6.22 32.57 -32.05
C SER A 357 -5.44 31.29 -31.76
N TYR A 358 -5.51 30.28 -32.65
CA TYR A 358 -4.63 29.11 -32.59
C TYR A 358 -3.13 29.48 -32.60
N ARG A 359 -2.78 30.67 -33.08
CA ARG A 359 -1.41 31.20 -33.10
C ARG A 359 -0.94 31.69 -31.73
N ASP A 360 -1.85 31.92 -30.79
CA ASP A 360 -1.55 32.27 -29.40
C ASP A 360 -1.16 31.04 -28.58
N LEU A 361 -1.28 29.86 -29.16
CA LEU A 361 -0.93 28.57 -28.53
C LEU A 361 0.49 28.15 -28.91
N PRO A 362 1.21 27.42 -28.03
CA PRO A 362 0.79 26.99 -26.71
C PRO A 362 0.76 28.14 -25.69
N PHE A 363 -0.36 28.26 -24.96
CA PHE A 363 -0.52 29.27 -23.92
C PHE A 363 -0.28 28.62 -22.55
N ARG A 364 0.71 29.11 -21.80
CA ARG A 364 1.15 28.51 -20.54
C ARG A 364 0.89 29.48 -19.40
N LEU A 365 0.11 29.03 -18.41
CA LEU A 365 -0.16 29.76 -17.17
C LEU A 365 0.48 29.02 -16.00
N SER A 366 0.98 29.77 -15.01
CA SER A 366 1.41 29.22 -13.72
C SER A 366 0.86 30.05 -12.57
N GLU A 367 0.64 29.42 -11.42
CA GLU A 367 0.14 30.08 -10.22
C GLU A 367 0.71 29.40 -8.96
N PHE A 368 1.15 30.17 -7.99
CA PHE A 368 1.31 29.71 -6.62
C PHE A 368 -0.05 29.80 -5.90
N GLY A 369 -0.98 28.95 -6.36
CA GLY A 369 -2.37 29.02 -5.92
C GLY A 369 -2.58 28.37 -4.55
N LYS A 370 -3.19 29.12 -3.63
CA LYS A 370 -3.60 28.56 -2.34
C LYS A 370 -4.89 27.76 -2.51
N CYS A 371 -4.80 26.47 -2.24
CA CYS A 371 -5.90 25.52 -2.30
C CYS A 371 -6.27 24.99 -0.91
N HIS A 372 -7.55 24.67 -0.74
CA HIS A 372 -8.07 24.15 0.52
C HIS A 372 -8.89 22.89 0.28
N ARG A 373 -8.55 21.82 1.01
CA ARG A 373 -9.27 20.53 0.93
C ARG A 373 -9.63 20.05 2.32
N TYR A 374 -10.89 19.71 2.54
CA TYR A 374 -11.35 19.19 3.81
C TYR A 374 -10.95 17.72 3.95
N GLU A 375 -9.68 17.49 4.29
CA GLU A 375 -9.17 16.16 4.56
C GLU A 375 -9.68 15.65 5.91
N ALA A 376 -9.99 14.33 5.99
CA ALA A 376 -10.40 13.70 7.24
C ALA A 376 -9.30 13.80 8.31
N SER A 377 -9.67 14.04 9.56
CA SER A 377 -8.72 14.29 10.67
C SER A 377 -7.67 13.16 10.82
N GLY A 378 -8.08 11.90 10.66
CA GLY A 378 -7.18 10.74 10.77
C GLY A 378 -6.21 10.56 9.60
N THR A 379 -6.33 11.33 8.51
CA THR A 379 -5.46 11.24 7.34
C THR A 379 -4.38 12.31 7.28
N MET A 380 -4.45 13.32 8.14
CA MET A 380 -3.47 14.41 8.17
C MET A 380 -2.09 13.93 8.64
N HIS A 381 -1.03 14.38 7.96
CA HIS A 381 0.33 13.95 8.25
C HIS A 381 1.36 15.08 8.04
N GLY A 382 1.64 15.84 9.09
CA GLY A 382 2.60 16.95 9.05
C GLY A 382 2.36 17.87 7.86
N LEU A 383 3.45 18.20 7.10
CA LEU A 383 3.35 18.97 5.85
C LEU A 383 2.95 18.14 4.64
N MET A 384 2.93 16.80 4.75
CA MET A 384 2.68 15.90 3.61
C MET A 384 1.20 15.80 3.26
N ARG A 385 0.31 15.97 4.25
CA ARG A 385 -1.14 15.98 4.02
C ARG A 385 -1.80 16.99 4.95
N VAL A 386 -2.24 18.07 4.37
CA VAL A 386 -2.76 19.27 5.03
C VAL A 386 -4.11 19.69 4.43
N ARG A 387 -4.82 20.58 5.10
CA ARG A 387 -6.09 21.14 4.60
C ARG A 387 -5.91 22.44 3.84
N GLY A 388 -4.85 23.19 4.10
CA GLY A 388 -4.51 24.43 3.40
C GLY A 388 -3.07 24.38 2.89
N PHE A 389 -2.85 24.55 1.59
CA PHE A 389 -1.54 24.44 0.94
C PHE A 389 -1.46 25.33 -0.29
N ALA A 390 -0.25 25.65 -0.72
CA ALA A 390 -0.02 26.29 -2.00
C ALA A 390 0.55 25.28 -3.01
N GLN A 391 0.08 25.36 -4.23
CA GLN A 391 0.59 24.60 -5.36
C GLN A 391 1.36 25.51 -6.30
N ASP A 392 2.50 25.06 -6.78
CA ASP A 392 3.19 25.59 -7.94
C ASP A 392 2.57 25.01 -9.23
N ASP A 393 1.32 25.35 -9.45
CA ASP A 393 0.47 24.77 -10.48
C ASP A 393 0.72 25.39 -11.87
N GLY A 394 0.59 24.58 -12.91
CA GLY A 394 0.77 25.00 -14.28
C GLY A 394 -0.26 24.39 -15.24
N HIS A 395 -0.85 25.24 -16.11
CA HIS A 395 -1.81 24.80 -17.12
C HIS A 395 -1.33 25.23 -18.50
N ILE A 396 -1.34 24.29 -19.44
CA ILE A 396 -0.92 24.50 -20.82
C ILE A 396 -2.13 24.28 -21.72
N PHE A 397 -2.51 25.30 -22.47
CA PHE A 397 -3.55 25.23 -23.49
C PHE A 397 -2.90 24.96 -24.84
N LEU A 398 -3.28 23.86 -25.48
CA LEU A 398 -2.67 23.35 -26.70
C LEU A 398 -3.73 23.20 -27.81
N SER A 399 -3.27 23.19 -29.06
CA SER A 399 -4.03 22.64 -30.19
C SER A 399 -3.41 21.31 -30.62
N LEU A 400 -4.13 20.52 -31.44
CA LEU A 400 -3.67 19.21 -31.92
C LEU A 400 -2.33 19.29 -32.68
N ILE A 401 -1.96 20.43 -33.25
CA ILE A 401 -0.64 20.60 -33.91
C ILE A 401 0.53 20.71 -32.93
N HIS A 402 0.28 20.81 -31.63
CA HIS A 402 1.31 20.92 -30.58
C HIS A 402 1.55 19.57 -29.85
N ILE A 403 0.73 18.57 -30.15
CA ILE A 403 0.83 17.21 -29.64
C ILE A 403 1.40 16.30 -30.71
#